data_55495e154193f43deb9446a909e8213f
#
_entry.id   55495e154193f43deb9446a909e8213f
#
_cell.length_a   1.000
_cell.length_b   1.000
_cell.length_c   1.000
_cell.angle_alpha   90.00
_cell.angle_beta   90.00
_cell.angle_gamma   90.00
#
_symmetry.space_group_name_H-M   'P 1'
#
loop_
_entity.id
_entity.type
_entity.pdbx_description
1 polymer ?
#
loop_
_entity_poly.entity_id
_entity_poly.type
_entity_poly.pdbx_seq_one_letter_code
_entity_poly.pdbx_strand_id
1 'polypeptide(L)'
;MGTELVLRGRIVTASLDIADGVVAADGGLVTFAGPARDFPGVLPPKAPAGQVLVPGLVDVHCHGAFGSDFSEGDPGDAERAARYLHSRGTTTLVGSLVTGNPENLVRNLGVLRELAGLGLIAGSHLEGPFLSDQQCGAHDPALLLKPDGELVARLLAAAGPTLASMTLAAELPGAFELVDQLTARGIIPSLGHTAADNATAAAFLARAVSGLNVAGNPGGKKRPSVTHLFNAMPPLHHRSPGPVSACLSAARAGTAVVELIADGVHLAPETVKLVFDLVGPQNIALVTDSMAATGLEDGRYRLGSLAVTVSGGVARVDATGAIAGGTSTLLDVVRCCVAAGVPLRDAVTSASAVPASLLGLSAQAGDLRAGMQADVVVLDGDLDLAAVWRRGERVSAPGAASASGLEQEGLS
;
A
#
# COMPACT_ATOMS: atom_id res chain seq x y z
N MET A 1 -1.96 -32.62 -0.91
CA MET A 1 -2.38 -32.34 -2.30
C MET A 1 -2.88 -30.89 -2.27
N GLY A 2 -2.24 -29.98 -3.01
CA GLY A 2 -2.71 -28.59 -3.09
C GLY A 2 -4.12 -28.57 -3.66
N THR A 3 -4.96 -27.66 -3.16
CA THR A 3 -6.31 -27.50 -3.71
C THR A 3 -6.18 -26.84 -5.06
N GLU A 4 -6.57 -27.53 -6.11
CA GLU A 4 -6.61 -26.95 -7.47
C GLU A 4 -7.67 -25.84 -7.47
N LEU A 5 -7.24 -24.60 -7.70
CA LEU A 5 -8.11 -23.44 -7.84
C LEU A 5 -8.37 -23.19 -9.32
N VAL A 6 -9.64 -23.12 -9.73
CA VAL A 6 -10.01 -22.70 -11.08
C VAL A 6 -11.16 -21.69 -10.98
N LEU A 7 -10.89 -20.45 -11.40
CA LEU A 7 -11.84 -19.34 -11.40
C LEU A 7 -12.10 -18.90 -12.84
N ARG A 8 -13.36 -18.55 -13.16
CA ARG A 8 -13.74 -18.01 -14.48
C ARG A 8 -14.44 -16.67 -14.31
N GLY A 9 -14.10 -15.70 -15.14
CA GLY A 9 -14.69 -14.34 -15.13
C GLY A 9 -13.97 -13.45 -16.13
N ARG A 10 -14.33 -12.15 -16.14
CA ARG A 10 -13.50 -11.15 -16.81
C ARG A 10 -12.19 -11.00 -16.04
N ILE A 11 -11.06 -11.14 -16.70
CA ILE A 11 -9.75 -10.90 -16.06
C ILE A 11 -9.32 -9.48 -16.39
N VAL A 12 -9.00 -8.70 -15.34
CA VAL A 12 -8.45 -7.34 -15.47
C VAL A 12 -7.18 -7.22 -14.64
N THR A 13 -6.05 -7.06 -15.32
CA THR A 13 -4.72 -6.86 -14.71
C THR A 13 -3.97 -5.78 -15.47
N ALA A 14 -2.77 -5.44 -15.03
CA ALA A 14 -1.90 -4.53 -15.79
C ALA A 14 -1.60 -5.08 -17.20
N SER A 15 -1.48 -6.39 -17.35
CA SER A 15 -1.09 -7.06 -18.60
C SER A 15 -2.29 -7.62 -19.40
N LEU A 16 -3.42 -7.91 -18.76
CA LEU A 16 -4.57 -8.59 -19.36
C LEU A 16 -5.87 -7.79 -19.17
N ASP A 17 -6.73 -7.80 -20.19
CA ASP A 17 -8.16 -7.49 -20.11
C ASP A 17 -8.92 -8.47 -21.00
N ILE A 18 -9.48 -9.51 -20.39
CA ILE A 18 -10.07 -10.66 -21.09
C ILE A 18 -11.51 -10.82 -20.61
N ALA A 19 -12.48 -10.65 -21.51
CA ALA A 19 -13.92 -10.66 -21.17
C ALA A 19 -14.40 -12.01 -20.61
N ASP A 20 -13.90 -13.14 -21.09
CA ASP A 20 -14.20 -14.50 -20.59
C ASP A 20 -12.86 -15.23 -20.44
N GLY A 21 -12.30 -15.17 -19.26
CA GLY A 21 -11.00 -15.72 -18.90
C GLY A 21 -11.11 -16.76 -17.79
N VAL A 22 -10.01 -17.51 -17.64
CA VAL A 22 -9.81 -18.46 -16.55
C VAL A 22 -8.49 -18.13 -15.86
N VAL A 23 -8.51 -18.16 -14.53
CA VAL A 23 -7.33 -18.21 -13.67
C VAL A 23 -7.32 -19.56 -12.99
N ALA A 24 -6.25 -20.33 -13.19
CA ALA A 24 -6.03 -21.59 -12.50
C ALA A 24 -4.74 -21.53 -11.67
N ALA A 25 -4.75 -22.23 -10.54
CA ALA A 25 -3.61 -22.30 -9.65
C ALA A 25 -3.48 -23.67 -9.00
N ASP A 26 -2.25 -24.08 -8.74
CA ASP A 26 -1.90 -25.27 -7.99
C ASP A 26 -0.70 -24.96 -7.07
N GLY A 27 -0.70 -25.55 -5.88
CA GLY A 27 0.37 -25.34 -4.89
C GLY A 27 0.59 -23.87 -4.53
N GLY A 28 -0.45 -23.04 -4.60
CA GLY A 28 -0.37 -21.62 -4.26
C GLY A 28 0.17 -20.72 -5.37
N LEU A 29 0.47 -21.27 -6.54
CA LEU A 29 0.98 -20.52 -7.70
C LEU A 29 0.00 -20.57 -8.86
N VAL A 30 -0.11 -19.48 -9.61
CA VAL A 30 -0.86 -19.42 -10.86
C VAL A 30 -0.23 -20.37 -11.88
N THR A 31 -1.02 -21.27 -12.44
CA THR A 31 -0.61 -22.19 -13.51
C THR A 31 -1.12 -21.74 -14.87
N PHE A 32 -2.25 -21.03 -14.90
CA PHE A 32 -2.85 -20.45 -16.10
C PHE A 32 -3.59 -19.16 -15.79
N ALA A 33 -3.45 -18.16 -16.65
CA ALA A 33 -4.32 -17.00 -16.72
C ALA A 33 -4.45 -16.55 -18.17
N GLY A 34 -5.66 -16.67 -18.73
CA GLY A 34 -5.86 -16.42 -20.15
C GLY A 34 -7.31 -16.63 -20.60
N PRO A 35 -7.60 -16.54 -21.92
CA PRO A 35 -8.93 -16.75 -22.45
C PRO A 35 -9.47 -18.16 -22.11
N ALA A 36 -10.74 -18.25 -21.74
CA ALA A 36 -11.37 -19.51 -21.37
C ALA A 36 -11.26 -20.58 -22.45
N ARG A 37 -11.32 -20.18 -23.74
CA ARG A 37 -11.18 -21.09 -24.88
C ARG A 37 -9.81 -21.77 -24.97
N ASP A 38 -8.78 -21.18 -24.36
CA ASP A 38 -7.40 -21.66 -24.42
C ASP A 38 -7.01 -22.44 -23.15
N PHE A 39 -7.96 -22.57 -22.18
CA PHE A 39 -7.70 -23.30 -20.94
C PHE A 39 -7.63 -24.81 -21.20
N PRO A 40 -6.54 -25.49 -20.80
CA PRO A 40 -6.34 -26.91 -21.10
C PRO A 40 -7.15 -27.86 -20.21
N GLY A 41 -7.74 -27.38 -19.12
CA GLY A 41 -8.50 -28.18 -18.16
C GLY A 41 -9.99 -28.16 -18.40
N VAL A 42 -10.74 -28.70 -17.43
CA VAL A 42 -12.20 -28.66 -17.43
C VAL A 42 -12.69 -27.26 -17.12
N LEU A 43 -13.43 -26.64 -18.03
CA LEU A 43 -13.96 -25.29 -17.85
C LEU A 43 -15.00 -25.27 -16.72
N PRO A 44 -14.86 -24.39 -15.71
CA PRO A 44 -15.94 -24.15 -14.79
C PRO A 44 -17.16 -23.52 -15.48
N PRO A 45 -18.36 -23.60 -14.87
CA PRO A 45 -19.52 -22.88 -15.36
C PRO A 45 -19.21 -21.41 -15.66
N LYS A 46 -19.96 -20.80 -16.57
CA LYS A 46 -19.82 -19.35 -16.81
C LYS A 46 -20.02 -18.60 -15.51
N ALA A 47 -19.18 -17.63 -15.26
CA ALA A 47 -19.29 -16.73 -14.15
C ALA A 47 -20.61 -15.94 -14.16
N PRO A 48 -21.12 -15.49 -13.02
CA PRO A 48 -22.18 -14.48 -12.94
C PRO A 48 -21.87 -13.28 -13.82
N ALA A 49 -22.91 -12.65 -14.35
CA ALA A 49 -22.74 -11.45 -15.17
C ALA A 49 -22.01 -10.36 -14.38
N GLY A 50 -21.02 -9.73 -15.02
CA GLY A 50 -20.23 -8.66 -14.41
C GLY A 50 -19.09 -9.13 -13.50
N GLN A 51 -18.94 -10.41 -13.20
CA GLN A 51 -17.84 -10.88 -12.34
C GLN A 51 -16.47 -10.59 -12.94
N VAL A 52 -15.60 -9.97 -12.14
CA VAL A 52 -14.24 -9.60 -12.50
C VAL A 52 -13.23 -10.30 -11.58
N LEU A 53 -12.16 -10.81 -12.18
CA LEU A 53 -10.99 -11.36 -11.49
C LEU A 53 -9.85 -10.36 -11.62
N VAL A 54 -9.35 -9.84 -10.50
CA VAL A 54 -8.21 -8.94 -10.44
C VAL A 54 -7.10 -9.54 -9.58
N PRO A 55 -5.83 -9.13 -9.74
CA PRO A 55 -4.76 -9.55 -8.84
C PRO A 55 -5.06 -9.14 -7.42
N GLY A 56 -4.50 -9.85 -6.46
CA GLY A 56 -4.43 -9.37 -5.08
C GLY A 56 -3.83 -7.97 -5.03
N LEU A 57 -4.51 -7.07 -4.29
CA LEU A 57 -4.09 -5.69 -4.15
C LEU A 57 -2.83 -5.59 -3.26
N VAL A 58 -2.02 -4.58 -3.52
CA VAL A 58 -0.74 -4.34 -2.86
C VAL A 58 -0.74 -2.94 -2.26
N ASP A 59 -0.66 -2.84 -0.94
CA ASP A 59 -0.63 -1.57 -0.21
C ASP A 59 0.75 -1.31 0.38
N VAL A 60 1.38 -0.22 -0.01
CA VAL A 60 2.73 0.14 0.44
C VAL A 60 2.73 1.17 1.57
N HIS A 61 1.55 1.65 1.97
CA HIS A 61 1.40 2.66 3.01
C HIS A 61 0.11 2.40 3.81
N CYS A 62 0.25 1.75 4.97
CA CYS A 62 -0.88 1.34 5.81
C CYS A 62 -0.44 1.30 7.29
N HIS A 63 -1.08 2.07 8.16
CA HIS A 63 -0.77 2.17 9.61
C HIS A 63 -1.54 1.17 10.45
N GLY A 64 -2.60 0.58 9.93
CA GLY A 64 -3.39 -0.39 10.66
C GLY A 64 -4.80 -0.55 10.13
N ALA A 65 -5.61 -1.34 10.83
CA ALA A 65 -7.02 -1.58 10.55
C ALA A 65 -7.67 -2.34 11.72
N PHE A 66 -8.98 -2.39 11.74
CA PHE A 66 -9.78 -3.26 12.61
C PHE A 66 -9.43 -3.13 14.10
N GLY A 67 -9.26 -1.89 14.54
CA GLY A 67 -8.96 -1.53 15.93
C GLY A 67 -7.48 -1.61 16.31
N SER A 68 -6.60 -1.89 15.38
CA SER A 68 -5.18 -2.08 15.62
C SER A 68 -4.32 -1.10 14.85
N ASP A 69 -3.34 -0.48 15.51
CA ASP A 69 -2.31 0.38 14.95
C ASP A 69 -0.95 -0.32 15.04
N PHE A 70 -0.24 -0.43 13.95
CA PHE A 70 1.10 -1.02 13.92
C PHE A 70 2.09 -0.28 14.82
N SER A 71 1.84 0.99 15.11
CA SER A 71 2.67 1.82 15.99
C SER A 71 2.43 1.54 17.49
N GLU A 72 1.44 0.74 17.87
CA GLU A 72 1.21 0.33 19.26
C GLU A 72 2.11 -0.84 19.67
N GLY A 73 2.58 -1.64 18.71
CA GLY A 73 3.59 -2.68 18.91
C GLY A 73 3.11 -3.94 19.63
N ASP A 74 1.80 -4.22 19.60
CA ASP A 74 1.28 -5.52 19.99
C ASP A 74 1.28 -6.48 18.79
N PRO A 75 1.99 -7.62 18.85
CA PRO A 75 2.08 -8.54 17.72
C PRO A 75 0.72 -9.16 17.32
N GLY A 76 -0.14 -9.48 18.30
CA GLY A 76 -1.44 -10.09 18.04
C GLY A 76 -2.40 -9.12 17.36
N ASP A 77 -2.36 -7.85 17.78
CA ASP A 77 -3.14 -6.78 17.17
C ASP A 77 -2.66 -6.50 15.74
N ALA A 78 -1.35 -6.42 15.53
CA ALA A 78 -0.76 -6.23 14.21
C ALA A 78 -1.09 -7.39 13.25
N GLU A 79 -1.06 -8.64 13.73
CA GLU A 79 -1.51 -9.80 12.96
C GLU A 79 -2.99 -9.69 12.61
N ARG A 80 -3.84 -9.29 13.55
CA ARG A 80 -5.29 -9.12 13.33
C ARG A 80 -5.58 -8.09 12.25
N ALA A 81 -4.89 -6.93 12.30
CA ALA A 81 -4.99 -5.91 11.26
C ALA A 81 -4.59 -6.45 9.88
N ALA A 82 -3.45 -7.12 9.78
CA ALA A 82 -2.98 -7.69 8.52
C ALA A 82 -3.97 -8.72 7.95
N ARG A 83 -4.48 -9.63 8.78
CA ARG A 83 -5.48 -10.63 8.36
C ARG A 83 -6.82 -10.00 7.94
N TYR A 84 -7.24 -8.94 8.62
CA TYR A 84 -8.42 -8.18 8.20
C TYR A 84 -8.21 -7.61 6.80
N LEU A 85 -7.11 -6.91 6.55
CA LEU A 85 -6.80 -6.33 5.25
C LEU A 85 -6.68 -7.39 4.14
N HIS A 86 -6.10 -8.57 4.45
CA HIS A 86 -6.10 -9.69 3.52
C HIS A 86 -7.52 -10.10 3.13
N SER A 87 -8.45 -10.16 4.09
CA SER A 87 -9.84 -10.53 3.82
C SER A 87 -10.59 -9.49 3.00
N ARG A 88 -10.04 -8.25 2.91
CA ARG A 88 -10.60 -7.15 2.12
C ARG A 88 -9.93 -6.96 0.76
N GLY A 89 -9.09 -7.91 0.34
CA GLY A 89 -8.47 -7.92 -0.99
C GLY A 89 -7.04 -7.41 -1.04
N THR A 90 -6.51 -6.81 0.03
CA THR A 90 -5.09 -6.41 0.12
C THR A 90 -4.25 -7.62 0.52
N THR A 91 -3.81 -8.43 -0.46
CA THR A 91 -3.09 -9.68 -0.19
C THR A 91 -1.61 -9.48 0.14
N THR A 92 -1.07 -8.33 -0.23
CA THR A 92 0.31 -7.91 0.07
C THR A 92 0.26 -6.52 0.66
N LEU A 93 0.87 -6.31 1.82
CA LEU A 93 0.91 -5.00 2.46
C LEU A 93 2.26 -4.74 3.16
N VAL A 94 2.59 -3.48 3.31
CA VAL A 94 3.71 -2.97 4.10
C VAL A 94 3.14 -2.31 5.35
N GLY A 95 3.59 -2.74 6.54
CA GLY A 95 3.18 -2.10 7.79
C GLY A 95 3.92 -0.79 8.00
N SER A 96 3.18 0.32 8.17
CA SER A 96 3.72 1.65 8.35
C SER A 96 3.73 2.05 9.82
N LEU A 97 4.83 2.62 10.27
CA LEU A 97 4.93 3.26 11.59
C LEU A 97 4.94 4.77 11.41
N VAL A 98 4.06 5.47 12.12
CA VAL A 98 4.12 6.95 12.22
C VAL A 98 5.28 7.38 13.11
N THR A 99 5.63 8.67 13.04
CA THR A 99 6.60 9.29 13.96
C THR A 99 6.29 8.91 15.40
N GLY A 100 7.30 8.49 16.13
CA GLY A 100 7.18 8.04 17.51
C GLY A 100 8.47 8.21 18.30
N ASN A 101 8.41 7.90 19.59
CA ASN A 101 9.60 7.84 20.42
C ASN A 101 10.59 6.79 19.84
N PRO A 102 11.90 7.07 19.77
CA PRO A 102 12.90 6.17 19.20
C PRO A 102 12.86 4.74 19.74
N GLU A 103 12.64 4.54 21.04
CA GLU A 103 12.58 3.21 21.63
C GLU A 103 11.34 2.44 21.15
N ASN A 104 10.21 3.12 20.99
CA ASN A 104 9.00 2.53 20.45
C ASN A 104 9.17 2.17 18.97
N LEU A 105 9.77 3.03 18.16
CA LEU A 105 10.04 2.75 16.75
C LEU A 105 10.93 1.51 16.60
N VAL A 106 12.00 1.40 17.39
CA VAL A 106 12.89 0.23 17.39
C VAL A 106 12.13 -1.04 17.77
N ARG A 107 11.31 -1.00 18.84
CA ARG A 107 10.48 -2.15 19.26
C ARG A 107 9.50 -2.55 18.16
N ASN A 108 8.76 -1.59 17.62
CA ASN A 108 7.68 -1.85 16.69
C ASN A 108 8.20 -2.32 15.32
N LEU A 109 9.38 -1.84 14.88
CA LEU A 109 10.08 -2.43 13.73
C LEU A 109 10.44 -3.90 13.96
N GLY A 110 10.79 -4.28 15.20
CA GLY A 110 11.00 -5.68 15.57
C GLY A 110 9.73 -6.51 15.36
N VAL A 111 8.57 -6.03 15.81
CA VAL A 111 7.27 -6.68 15.60
C VAL A 111 6.94 -6.82 14.11
N LEU A 112 7.09 -5.75 13.33
CA LEU A 112 6.83 -5.82 11.88
C LEU A 112 7.79 -6.78 11.17
N ARG A 113 9.05 -6.87 11.62
CA ARG A 113 9.99 -7.86 11.09
C ARG A 113 9.54 -9.29 11.38
N GLU A 114 8.97 -9.56 12.54
CA GLU A 114 8.41 -10.89 12.88
C GLU A 114 7.21 -11.21 11.99
N LEU A 115 6.28 -10.26 11.81
CA LEU A 115 5.14 -10.43 10.89
C LEU A 115 5.58 -10.69 9.45
N ALA A 116 6.63 -10.00 9.00
CA ALA A 116 7.21 -10.23 7.67
C ALA A 116 7.83 -11.63 7.58
N GLY A 117 8.50 -12.10 8.63
CA GLY A 117 9.02 -13.47 8.72
C GLY A 117 7.93 -14.55 8.67
N LEU A 118 6.75 -14.26 9.18
CA LEU A 118 5.56 -15.11 9.08
C LEU A 118 4.84 -15.00 7.72
N GLY A 119 5.28 -14.10 6.83
CA GLY A 119 4.67 -13.87 5.53
C GLY A 119 3.30 -13.19 5.61
N LEU A 120 2.99 -12.51 6.72
CA LEU A 120 1.75 -11.76 6.91
C LEU A 120 1.83 -10.37 6.25
N ILE A 121 3.03 -9.76 6.27
CA ILE A 121 3.30 -8.50 5.58
C ILE A 121 4.53 -8.64 4.68
N ALA A 122 4.70 -7.73 3.72
CA ALA A 122 5.83 -7.76 2.79
C ALA A 122 7.06 -7.02 3.34
N GLY A 123 6.88 -6.21 4.36
CA GLY A 123 7.94 -5.42 4.97
C GLY A 123 7.39 -4.31 5.85
N SER A 124 8.24 -3.36 6.21
CA SER A 124 7.90 -2.19 7.01
C SER A 124 8.18 -0.89 6.26
N HIS A 125 7.43 0.14 6.59
CA HIS A 125 7.62 1.52 6.17
C HIS A 125 7.76 2.39 7.42
N LEU A 126 8.69 3.33 7.40
CA LEU A 126 8.78 4.38 8.41
C LEU A 126 8.28 5.69 7.82
N GLU A 127 7.18 6.21 8.36
CA GLU A 127 6.74 7.56 8.06
C GLU A 127 7.29 8.53 9.10
N GLY A 128 8.46 9.05 8.79
CA GLY A 128 9.29 9.81 9.73
C GLY A 128 10.24 8.91 10.56
N PRO A 129 10.79 9.44 11.65
CA PRO A 129 10.52 10.72 12.34
C PRO A 129 11.16 11.95 11.70
N PHE A 130 11.78 11.84 10.54
CA PHE A 130 12.56 12.89 9.89
C PHE A 130 11.69 13.72 8.93
N LEU A 131 10.66 14.39 9.48
CA LEU A 131 9.66 15.16 8.75
C LEU A 131 9.77 16.66 9.07
N SER A 132 9.20 17.49 8.20
CA SER A 132 9.13 18.93 8.40
C SER A 132 8.13 19.30 9.51
N ASP A 133 8.54 20.15 10.44
CA ASP A 133 7.66 20.73 11.46
C ASP A 133 6.57 21.61 10.85
N GLN A 134 6.84 22.22 9.68
CA GLN A 134 5.87 23.03 8.94
C GLN A 134 4.81 22.18 8.21
N GLN A 135 5.07 20.90 8.01
CA GLN A 135 4.21 19.97 7.25
C GLN A 135 4.00 18.66 8.03
N CYS A 136 3.87 18.75 9.35
CA CYS A 136 3.73 17.57 10.22
C CYS A 136 2.42 16.80 10.00
N GLY A 137 1.35 17.43 9.47
CA GLY A 137 0.08 16.72 9.25
C GLY A 137 -0.47 16.10 10.53
N ALA A 138 -0.67 14.79 10.53
CA ALA A 138 -1.14 14.01 11.68
C ALA A 138 0.02 13.35 12.46
N HIS A 139 1.18 13.97 12.50
CA HIS A 139 2.29 13.57 13.39
C HIS A 139 2.40 14.51 14.58
N ASP A 140 2.84 13.96 15.72
CA ASP A 140 3.13 14.78 16.90
C ASP A 140 4.41 15.60 16.68
N PRO A 141 4.33 16.96 16.61
CA PRO A 141 5.49 17.79 16.36
C PRO A 141 6.61 17.64 17.40
N ALA A 142 6.26 17.23 18.64
CA ALA A 142 7.25 17.03 19.71
C ALA A 142 8.14 15.79 19.49
N LEU A 143 7.72 14.88 18.59
CA LEU A 143 8.43 13.64 18.27
C LEU A 143 9.19 13.71 16.95
N LEU A 144 9.10 14.83 16.22
CA LEU A 144 9.85 15.04 14.98
C LEU A 144 11.34 15.23 15.29
N LEU A 145 12.17 14.58 14.49
CA LEU A 145 13.61 14.56 14.67
C LEU A 145 14.33 14.98 13.38
N LYS A 146 15.58 15.36 13.50
CA LYS A 146 16.50 15.48 12.36
C LYS A 146 17.23 14.15 12.17
N PRO A 147 17.61 13.80 10.93
CA PRO A 147 18.44 12.63 10.68
C PRO A 147 19.70 12.65 11.58
N ASP A 148 19.80 11.62 12.40
CA ASP A 148 20.92 11.36 13.31
C ASP A 148 21.49 9.97 13.01
N GLY A 149 22.79 9.88 12.83
CA GLY A 149 23.44 8.64 12.36
C GLY A 149 23.30 7.47 13.33
N GLU A 150 23.28 7.72 14.65
CA GLU A 150 23.09 6.68 15.66
C GLU A 150 21.66 6.15 15.65
N LEU A 151 20.69 7.05 15.65
CA LEU A 151 19.27 6.66 15.57
C LEU A 151 18.98 5.92 14.27
N VAL A 152 19.46 6.42 13.13
CA VAL A 152 19.29 5.76 11.82
C VAL A 152 19.87 4.33 11.87
N ALA A 153 21.07 4.16 12.42
CA ALA A 153 21.68 2.83 12.55
C ALA A 153 20.84 1.88 13.41
N ARG A 154 20.27 2.36 14.52
CA ARG A 154 19.37 1.59 15.40
C ARG A 154 18.08 1.16 14.70
N LEU A 155 17.43 2.09 13.97
CA LEU A 155 16.20 1.81 13.21
C LEU A 155 16.47 0.78 12.11
N LEU A 156 17.56 0.95 11.35
CA LEU A 156 17.95 0.00 10.29
C LEU A 156 18.28 -1.39 10.85
N ALA A 157 18.95 -1.45 12.01
CA ALA A 157 19.24 -2.74 12.67
C ALA A 157 17.98 -3.43 13.18
N ALA A 158 17.02 -2.70 13.74
CA ALA A 158 15.76 -3.25 14.23
C ALA A 158 14.90 -3.81 13.10
N ALA A 159 14.74 -3.06 12.02
CA ALA A 159 13.99 -3.50 10.85
C ALA A 159 14.70 -4.65 10.11
N GLY A 160 16.02 -4.69 10.14
CA GLY A 160 16.81 -5.66 9.37
C GLY A 160 16.53 -5.53 7.86
N PRO A 161 16.34 -6.64 7.14
CA PRO A 161 16.11 -6.62 5.69
C PRO A 161 14.66 -6.25 5.31
N THR A 162 13.77 -6.04 6.28
CA THR A 162 12.34 -5.84 6.02
C THR A 162 11.93 -4.39 5.85
N LEU A 163 12.81 -3.40 6.09
CA LEU A 163 12.50 -2.00 5.80
C LEU A 163 12.43 -1.79 4.29
N ALA A 164 11.22 -1.60 3.78
CA ALA A 164 10.98 -1.39 2.36
C ALA A 164 11.18 0.08 1.94
N SER A 165 10.70 1.02 2.77
CA SER A 165 10.73 2.45 2.48
C SER A 165 10.83 3.30 3.75
N MET A 166 11.28 4.55 3.57
CA MET A 166 11.27 5.56 4.63
C MET A 166 10.87 6.91 4.04
N THR A 167 9.85 7.53 4.63
CA THR A 167 9.42 8.89 4.31
C THR A 167 10.25 9.90 5.08
N LEU A 168 10.73 10.91 4.37
CA LEU A 168 11.49 12.01 4.96
C LEU A 168 11.33 13.32 4.17
N ALA A 169 11.51 14.44 4.88
CA ALA A 169 11.48 15.77 4.31
C ALA A 169 12.84 16.14 3.71
N ALA A 170 12.85 16.64 2.46
CA ALA A 170 14.08 16.89 1.70
C ALA A 170 14.90 18.07 2.22
N GLU A 171 14.27 19.04 2.84
CA GLU A 171 14.90 20.26 3.35
C GLU A 171 15.65 20.08 4.67
N LEU A 172 15.49 18.94 5.34
CA LEU A 172 16.13 18.72 6.63
C LEU A 172 17.65 18.55 6.48
N PRO A 173 18.44 19.14 7.40
CA PRO A 173 19.86 18.85 7.48
C PRO A 173 20.11 17.35 7.64
N GLY A 174 20.98 16.77 6.81
CA GLY A 174 21.29 15.34 6.80
C GLY A 174 20.34 14.49 5.95
N ALA A 175 19.30 15.07 5.32
CA ALA A 175 18.35 14.31 4.50
C ALA A 175 19.02 13.62 3.30
N PHE A 176 19.93 14.31 2.61
CA PHE A 176 20.61 13.75 1.44
C PHE A 176 21.59 12.63 1.81
N GLU A 177 22.27 12.75 2.95
CA GLU A 177 23.13 11.70 3.51
C GLU A 177 22.30 10.46 3.92
N LEU A 178 21.10 10.69 4.44
CA LEU A 178 20.16 9.60 4.75
C LEU A 178 19.67 8.92 3.46
N VAL A 179 19.36 9.66 2.39
CA VAL A 179 19.03 9.09 1.07
C VAL A 179 20.13 8.14 0.60
N ASP A 180 21.40 8.52 0.74
CA ASP A 180 22.53 7.65 0.36
C ASP A 180 22.58 6.38 1.20
N GLN A 181 22.36 6.48 2.51
CA GLN A 181 22.37 5.33 3.41
C GLN A 181 21.23 4.35 3.11
N LEU A 182 20.03 4.85 2.79
CA LEU A 182 18.87 4.07 2.42
C LEU A 182 19.10 3.36 1.08
N THR A 183 19.48 4.12 0.06
CA THR A 183 19.65 3.58 -1.30
C THR A 183 20.77 2.56 -1.39
N ALA A 184 21.87 2.74 -0.63
CA ALA A 184 22.95 1.76 -0.52
C ALA A 184 22.50 0.40 0.02
N ARG A 185 21.34 0.36 0.71
CA ARG A 185 20.71 -0.86 1.24
C ARG A 185 19.51 -1.31 0.41
N GLY A 186 19.21 -0.62 -0.69
CA GLY A 186 18.07 -0.89 -1.55
C GLY A 186 16.72 -0.50 -0.93
N ILE A 187 16.73 0.28 0.16
CA ILE A 187 15.54 0.85 0.81
C ILE A 187 15.09 2.06 0.00
N ILE A 188 13.79 2.20 -0.22
CA ILE A 188 13.20 3.27 -1.02
C ILE A 188 13.10 4.55 -0.19
N PRO A 189 13.83 5.64 -0.54
CA PRO A 189 13.51 6.95 0.01
C PRO A 189 12.18 7.43 -0.56
N SER A 190 11.27 7.86 0.31
CA SER A 190 9.99 8.47 -0.07
C SER A 190 9.98 9.94 0.34
N LEU A 191 9.71 10.82 -0.62
CA LEU A 191 9.60 12.24 -0.35
C LEU A 191 8.20 12.55 0.18
N GLY A 192 8.11 13.04 1.40
CA GLY A 192 6.82 13.39 2.01
C GLY A 192 6.96 14.28 3.24
N HIS A 193 5.85 14.84 3.72
CA HIS A 193 5.84 15.73 4.88
C HIS A 193 6.93 16.81 4.81
N THR A 194 6.99 17.51 3.69
CA THR A 194 8.10 18.38 3.30
C THR A 194 7.61 19.78 2.93
N ALA A 195 8.31 20.80 3.41
CA ALA A 195 8.17 22.19 3.00
C ALA A 195 9.20 22.60 1.92
N ALA A 196 9.91 21.63 1.32
CA ALA A 196 10.93 21.86 0.33
C ALA A 196 10.42 22.70 -0.85
N ASP A 197 11.29 23.52 -1.42
CA ASP A 197 11.03 24.14 -2.70
C ASP A 197 11.16 23.11 -3.85
N ASN A 198 10.80 23.54 -5.04
CA ASN A 198 10.85 22.68 -6.24
C ASN A 198 12.27 22.15 -6.52
N ALA A 199 13.30 22.99 -6.36
CA ALA A 199 14.69 22.62 -6.66
C ALA A 199 15.21 21.56 -5.68
N THR A 200 14.96 21.74 -4.40
CA THR A 200 15.34 20.79 -3.34
C THR A 200 14.62 19.45 -3.51
N ALA A 201 13.30 19.47 -3.77
CA ALA A 201 12.53 18.26 -4.02
C ALA A 201 13.02 17.50 -5.28
N ALA A 202 13.29 18.21 -6.37
CA ALA A 202 13.85 17.63 -7.60
C ALA A 202 15.25 17.02 -7.35
N ALA A 203 16.11 17.70 -6.61
CA ALA A 203 17.44 17.20 -6.26
C ALA A 203 17.37 15.93 -5.39
N PHE A 204 16.46 15.89 -4.41
CA PHE A 204 16.20 14.72 -3.59
C PHE A 204 15.83 13.51 -4.45
N LEU A 205 14.82 13.65 -5.32
CA LEU A 205 14.36 12.56 -6.19
C LEU A 205 15.46 12.11 -7.15
N ALA A 206 16.23 13.03 -7.73
CA ALA A 206 17.36 12.70 -8.62
C ALA A 206 18.45 11.91 -7.88
N ARG A 207 18.79 12.30 -6.63
CA ARG A 207 19.75 11.57 -5.81
C ARG A 207 19.27 10.17 -5.46
N ALA A 208 17.99 10.04 -5.07
CA ALA A 208 17.39 8.75 -4.77
C ALA A 208 17.39 7.81 -5.99
N VAL A 209 17.03 8.32 -7.18
CA VAL A 209 17.13 7.57 -8.44
C VAL A 209 18.56 7.09 -8.69
N SER A 210 19.53 7.98 -8.55
CA SER A 210 20.95 7.64 -8.77
C SER A 210 21.45 6.56 -7.80
N GLY A 211 21.12 6.70 -6.50
CA GLY A 211 21.53 5.74 -5.47
C GLY A 211 20.87 4.36 -5.64
N LEU A 212 19.58 4.31 -5.98
CA LEU A 212 18.85 3.05 -6.18
C LEU A 212 19.30 2.28 -7.44
N ASN A 213 19.90 2.95 -8.42
CA ASN A 213 20.27 2.37 -9.72
C ASN A 213 21.79 2.30 -9.94
N VAL A 214 22.57 2.17 -8.88
CA VAL A 214 24.00 1.89 -8.97
C VAL A 214 24.23 0.57 -9.70
N ALA A 215 25.22 0.52 -10.59
CA ALA A 215 25.52 -0.65 -11.40
C ALA A 215 25.76 -1.91 -10.55
N GLY A 216 25.05 -2.97 -10.85
CA GLY A 216 25.15 -4.26 -10.15
C GLY A 216 23.93 -4.59 -9.25
N ASN A 217 22.93 -3.76 -9.18
CA ASN A 217 21.71 -4.06 -8.43
C ASN A 217 20.81 -5.02 -9.24
N PRO A 218 20.60 -6.29 -8.81
CA PRO A 218 19.97 -7.34 -9.62
C PRO A 218 18.44 -7.20 -9.79
N GLY A 219 17.82 -6.14 -9.24
CA GLY A 219 16.36 -5.99 -9.19
C GLY A 219 15.70 -5.13 -10.27
N GLY A 220 16.39 -4.79 -11.36
CA GLY A 220 15.87 -3.85 -12.37
C GLY A 220 15.93 -2.38 -11.91
N LYS A 221 15.34 -1.46 -12.69
CA LYS A 221 15.30 -0.03 -12.33
C LYS A 221 14.37 0.18 -11.15
N LYS A 222 14.92 0.45 -9.98
CA LYS A 222 14.16 0.89 -8.80
C LYS A 222 13.87 2.39 -8.87
N ARG A 223 12.75 2.80 -8.31
CA ARG A 223 12.29 4.19 -8.28
C ARG A 223 12.06 4.64 -6.84
N PRO A 224 12.38 5.89 -6.46
CA PRO A 224 11.89 6.48 -5.23
C PRO A 224 10.37 6.62 -5.27
N SER A 225 9.74 6.74 -4.10
CA SER A 225 8.34 7.10 -3.98
C SER A 225 8.16 8.55 -3.52
N VAL A 226 6.94 9.02 -3.66
CA VAL A 226 6.44 10.27 -3.10
C VAL A 226 5.24 9.91 -2.22
N THR A 227 5.38 10.11 -0.94
CA THR A 227 4.36 9.78 0.06
C THR A 227 3.12 10.64 -0.16
N HIS A 228 1.95 10.00 -0.28
CA HIS A 228 0.60 10.59 -0.39
C HIS A 228 0.59 12.00 -1.00
N LEU A 229 1.00 12.12 -2.26
CA LEU A 229 1.15 13.38 -3.02
C LEU A 229 0.04 14.38 -2.68
N PHE A 230 0.39 15.65 -2.50
CA PHE A 230 -0.37 16.81 -2.04
C PHE A 230 -0.56 16.89 -0.51
N ASN A 231 -0.71 15.77 0.18
CA ASN A 231 -0.94 15.77 1.62
C ASN A 231 0.36 16.13 2.35
N ALA A 232 0.25 16.97 3.37
CA ALA A 232 1.41 17.49 4.11
C ALA A 232 2.52 18.06 3.21
N MET A 233 2.11 18.83 2.19
CA MET A 233 2.97 19.58 1.27
C MET A 233 2.38 20.97 1.01
N PRO A 234 3.21 22.01 0.77
CA PRO A 234 2.71 23.28 0.29
C PRO A 234 1.94 23.10 -1.02
N PRO A 235 0.79 23.79 -1.20
CA PRO A 235 0.01 23.69 -2.42
C PRO A 235 0.80 24.18 -3.63
N LEU A 236 0.55 23.58 -4.81
CA LEU A 236 1.16 24.01 -6.04
C LEU A 236 0.68 25.42 -6.41
N HIS A 237 1.58 26.39 -6.38
CA HIS A 237 1.31 27.75 -6.76
C HIS A 237 2.15 28.15 -7.96
N HIS A 238 1.56 28.87 -8.92
CA HIS A 238 2.18 29.17 -10.22
C HIS A 238 3.52 29.95 -10.18
N ARG A 239 3.83 30.67 -9.09
CA ARG A 239 5.09 31.37 -8.86
C ARG A 239 5.97 30.74 -7.79
N SER A 240 5.43 29.79 -7.01
CA SER A 240 6.14 29.05 -5.99
C SER A 240 5.61 27.62 -6.00
N PRO A 241 6.03 26.80 -7.00
CA PRO A 241 5.37 25.51 -7.28
C PRO A 241 5.58 24.45 -6.23
N GLY A 242 6.53 24.64 -5.30
CA GLY A 242 6.81 23.72 -4.21
C GLY A 242 7.22 22.31 -4.65
N PRO A 243 7.16 21.33 -3.75
CA PRO A 243 7.57 19.96 -4.04
C PRO A 243 6.64 19.25 -5.02
N VAL A 244 5.33 19.58 -5.02
CA VAL A 244 4.33 18.91 -5.86
C VAL A 244 4.70 18.95 -7.35
N SER A 245 5.19 20.11 -7.85
CA SER A 245 5.60 20.25 -9.24
C SER A 245 6.78 19.34 -9.60
N ALA A 246 7.80 19.23 -8.72
CA ALA A 246 8.92 18.33 -8.92
C ALA A 246 8.49 16.87 -8.92
N CYS A 247 7.59 16.49 -8.00
CA CYS A 247 7.05 15.13 -7.87
C CYS A 247 6.27 14.71 -9.13
N LEU A 248 5.36 15.57 -9.61
CA LEU A 248 4.61 15.30 -10.84
C LEU A 248 5.52 15.21 -12.06
N SER A 249 6.55 16.07 -12.15
CA SER A 249 7.52 16.03 -13.24
C SER A 249 8.34 14.74 -13.24
N ALA A 250 8.82 14.29 -12.06
CA ALA A 250 9.55 13.04 -11.91
C ALA A 250 8.66 11.82 -12.21
N ALA A 251 7.42 11.81 -11.75
CA ALA A 251 6.46 10.75 -12.06
C ALA A 251 6.16 10.72 -13.58
N ARG A 252 5.90 11.87 -14.20
CA ARG A 252 5.68 11.95 -15.66
C ARG A 252 6.87 11.43 -16.47
N ALA A 253 8.08 11.66 -15.98
CA ALA A 253 9.32 11.13 -16.57
C ALA A 253 9.55 9.64 -16.28
N GLY A 254 8.73 8.99 -15.45
CA GLY A 254 8.88 7.60 -15.05
C GLY A 254 10.05 7.35 -14.08
N THR A 255 10.56 8.39 -13.42
CA THR A 255 11.69 8.31 -12.50
C THR A 255 11.29 8.22 -11.04
N ALA A 256 10.04 8.52 -10.69
CA ALA A 256 9.46 8.34 -9.36
C ALA A 256 8.05 7.74 -9.47
N VAL A 257 7.56 7.17 -8.37
CA VAL A 257 6.16 6.76 -8.21
C VAL A 257 5.51 7.67 -7.19
N VAL A 258 4.33 8.21 -7.49
CA VAL A 258 3.56 9.01 -6.54
C VAL A 258 2.49 8.16 -5.88
N GLU A 259 2.37 8.24 -4.56
CA GLU A 259 1.28 7.63 -3.83
C GLU A 259 0.07 8.56 -3.85
N LEU A 260 -1.13 7.98 -4.01
CA LEU A 260 -2.41 8.70 -3.93
C LEU A 260 -3.35 8.00 -2.95
N ILE A 261 -3.85 8.75 -1.98
CA ILE A 261 -4.99 8.35 -1.14
C ILE A 261 -6.26 8.82 -1.85
N ALA A 262 -6.77 8.00 -2.76
CA ALA A 262 -7.90 8.36 -3.62
C ALA A 262 -9.24 7.87 -3.02
N ASP A 263 -9.49 8.20 -1.76
CA ASP A 263 -10.65 7.78 -0.97
C ASP A 263 -11.84 8.75 -1.03
N GLY A 264 -11.71 9.87 -1.77
CA GLY A 264 -12.71 10.93 -1.86
C GLY A 264 -12.71 11.90 -0.66
N VAL A 265 -11.83 11.69 0.34
CA VAL A 265 -11.63 12.56 1.50
C VAL A 265 -10.32 13.31 1.38
N HIS A 266 -9.20 12.60 1.15
CA HIS A 266 -7.87 13.20 1.00
C HIS A 266 -7.71 13.94 -0.33
N LEU A 267 -8.27 13.39 -1.40
CA LEU A 267 -8.21 13.98 -2.74
C LEU A 267 -9.61 14.06 -3.37
N ALA A 268 -9.91 15.22 -3.95
CA ALA A 268 -11.11 15.36 -4.77
C ALA A 268 -11.02 14.44 -6.01
N PRO A 269 -12.14 13.87 -6.47
CA PRO A 269 -12.18 12.99 -7.64
C PRO A 269 -11.52 13.59 -8.89
N GLU A 270 -11.70 14.90 -9.11
CA GLU A 270 -11.11 15.63 -10.23
C GLU A 270 -9.58 15.69 -10.13
N THR A 271 -9.04 15.82 -8.92
CA THR A 271 -7.58 15.79 -8.67
C THR A 271 -7.01 14.41 -8.95
N VAL A 272 -7.70 13.36 -8.52
CA VAL A 272 -7.30 11.97 -8.80
C VAL A 272 -7.24 11.76 -10.32
N LYS A 273 -8.33 12.08 -11.02
CA LYS A 273 -8.40 11.93 -12.47
C LYS A 273 -7.31 12.73 -13.20
N LEU A 274 -7.09 13.98 -12.78
CA LEU A 274 -6.04 14.84 -13.35
C LEU A 274 -4.64 14.20 -13.20
N VAL A 275 -4.32 13.63 -12.05
CA VAL A 275 -3.00 12.99 -11.83
C VAL A 275 -2.85 11.76 -12.72
N PHE A 276 -3.88 10.91 -12.83
CA PHE A 276 -3.86 9.76 -13.73
C PHE A 276 -3.62 10.19 -15.20
N ASP A 277 -4.29 11.23 -15.66
CA ASP A 277 -4.13 11.75 -17.04
C ASP A 277 -2.74 12.36 -17.26
N LEU A 278 -2.17 12.99 -16.23
CA LEU A 278 -0.89 13.71 -16.34
C LEU A 278 0.31 12.75 -16.32
N VAL A 279 0.33 11.81 -15.38
CA VAL A 279 1.52 10.96 -15.14
C VAL A 279 1.38 9.53 -15.63
N GLY A 280 0.16 9.07 -15.86
CA GLY A 280 -0.16 7.68 -16.27
C GLY A 280 -0.17 6.69 -15.10
N PRO A 281 -1.01 5.62 -15.18
CA PRO A 281 -1.22 4.67 -14.10
C PRO A 281 0.04 3.94 -13.65
N GLN A 282 1.02 3.75 -14.53
CA GLN A 282 2.28 3.06 -14.24
C GLN A 282 3.22 3.85 -13.31
N ASN A 283 2.89 5.10 -12.98
CA ASN A 283 3.66 6.00 -12.13
C ASN A 283 2.91 6.40 -10.85
N ILE A 284 1.77 5.73 -10.59
CA ILE A 284 0.91 5.94 -9.42
C ILE A 284 0.86 4.64 -8.60
N ALA A 285 1.07 4.72 -7.30
CA ALA A 285 0.70 3.70 -6.34
C ALA A 285 -0.54 4.20 -5.58
N LEU A 286 -1.66 3.51 -5.69
CA LEU A 286 -2.79 3.73 -4.80
C LEU A 286 -2.44 3.15 -3.43
N VAL A 287 -2.68 3.92 -2.39
CA VAL A 287 -2.43 3.55 -1.00
C VAL A 287 -3.66 3.89 -0.16
N THR A 288 -3.77 3.24 0.98
CA THR A 288 -4.86 3.56 1.91
C THR A 288 -4.48 4.64 2.90
N ASP A 289 -3.22 4.66 3.33
CA ASP A 289 -2.82 5.39 4.53
C ASP A 289 -3.78 5.06 5.70
N SER A 290 -4.28 3.81 5.72
CA SER A 290 -5.34 3.39 6.63
C SER A 290 -4.85 3.34 8.07
N MET A 291 -5.77 3.64 9.00
CA MET A 291 -5.49 3.64 10.43
C MET A 291 -6.44 2.68 11.17
N ALA A 292 -6.31 2.59 12.48
CA ALA A 292 -7.05 1.64 13.32
C ALA A 292 -8.57 1.63 13.11
N ALA A 293 -9.17 2.74 12.66
CA ALA A 293 -10.62 2.81 12.41
C ALA A 293 -11.09 2.08 11.15
N THR A 294 -10.17 1.73 10.25
CA THR A 294 -10.54 1.06 8.99
C THR A 294 -11.31 -0.23 9.26
N GLY A 295 -12.52 -0.30 8.69
CA GLY A 295 -13.43 -1.44 8.88
C GLY A 295 -14.26 -1.40 10.16
N LEU A 296 -14.24 -0.31 10.89
CA LEU A 296 -15.03 -0.07 12.10
C LEU A 296 -15.95 1.14 11.92
N GLU A 297 -16.86 1.32 12.86
CA GLU A 297 -17.81 2.43 12.89
C GLU A 297 -17.13 3.75 13.32
N ASP A 298 -17.84 4.86 13.13
CA ASP A 298 -17.44 6.16 13.68
C ASP A 298 -17.21 6.05 15.19
N GLY A 299 -16.18 6.76 15.69
CA GLY A 299 -15.79 6.64 17.09
C GLY A 299 -14.46 7.28 17.41
N ARG A 300 -13.91 6.95 18.59
CA ARG A 300 -12.61 7.42 19.04
C ARG A 300 -11.57 6.34 18.86
N TYR A 301 -10.47 6.72 18.26
CA TYR A 301 -9.34 5.86 17.92
C TYR A 301 -8.02 6.53 18.27
N ARG A 302 -6.93 5.90 17.87
CA ARG A 302 -5.58 6.45 17.97
C ARG A 302 -4.85 6.29 16.64
N LEU A 303 -3.90 7.20 16.41
CA LEU A 303 -2.87 7.07 15.40
C LEU A 303 -1.53 7.38 16.09
N GLY A 304 -0.75 6.35 16.38
CA GLY A 304 0.42 6.47 17.24
C GLY A 304 0.08 7.10 18.60
N SER A 305 0.71 8.24 18.93
CA SER A 305 0.45 8.98 20.18
C SER A 305 -0.82 9.83 20.16
N LEU A 306 -1.40 10.11 18.99
CA LEU A 306 -2.48 11.07 18.81
C LEU A 306 -3.86 10.46 19.04
N ALA A 307 -4.73 11.19 19.70
CA ALA A 307 -6.16 10.89 19.78
C ALA A 307 -6.85 11.36 18.51
N VAL A 308 -7.71 10.49 17.95
CA VAL A 308 -8.41 10.69 16.69
C VAL A 308 -9.89 10.41 16.86
N THR A 309 -10.73 11.29 16.36
CA THR A 309 -12.17 11.07 16.24
C THR A 309 -12.54 10.85 14.79
N VAL A 310 -13.27 9.75 14.52
CA VAL A 310 -13.87 9.47 13.22
C VAL A 310 -15.34 9.87 13.24
N SER A 311 -15.74 10.66 12.26
CA SER A 311 -17.13 11.08 12.07
C SER A 311 -17.45 11.16 10.57
N GLY A 312 -18.51 10.48 10.15
CA GLY A 312 -18.87 10.35 8.73
C GLY A 312 -17.77 9.68 7.90
N GLY A 313 -17.03 8.72 8.50
CA GLY A 313 -15.93 8.03 7.86
C GLY A 313 -14.65 8.86 7.73
N VAL A 314 -14.59 10.08 8.28
CA VAL A 314 -13.40 10.95 8.21
C VAL A 314 -12.70 10.98 9.56
N ALA A 315 -11.45 10.52 9.60
CA ALA A 315 -10.60 10.54 10.77
C ALA A 315 -9.93 11.92 10.93
N ARG A 316 -9.99 12.50 12.14
CA ARG A 316 -9.34 13.78 12.45
C ARG A 316 -8.64 13.73 13.79
N VAL A 317 -7.46 14.32 13.84
CA VAL A 317 -6.72 14.55 15.09
C VAL A 317 -7.51 15.49 15.99
N ASP A 318 -7.82 15.08 17.22
CA ASP A 318 -8.65 15.87 18.16
C ASP A 318 -8.05 17.24 18.47
N ALA A 319 -6.73 17.33 18.56
CA ALA A 319 -6.04 18.57 18.94
C ALA A 319 -5.95 19.61 17.81
N THR A 320 -5.89 19.18 16.54
CA THR A 320 -5.59 20.07 15.40
C THR A 320 -6.69 20.10 14.35
N GLY A 321 -7.55 19.09 14.30
CA GLY A 321 -8.54 18.88 13.24
C GLY A 321 -7.94 18.40 11.91
N ALA A 322 -6.64 18.14 11.84
CA ALA A 322 -6.00 17.58 10.66
C ALA A 322 -6.59 16.21 10.33
N ILE A 323 -6.69 15.85 9.05
CA ILE A 323 -7.07 14.49 8.63
C ILE A 323 -5.96 13.55 9.11
N ALA A 324 -6.35 12.40 9.67
CA ALA A 324 -5.47 11.48 10.40
C ALA A 324 -5.49 10.09 9.78
N GLY A 325 -4.97 9.97 8.57
CA GLY A 325 -5.00 8.73 7.81
C GLY A 325 -6.38 8.38 7.24
N GLY A 326 -6.43 7.29 6.47
CA GLY A 326 -7.62 6.77 5.81
C GLY A 326 -8.44 5.82 6.69
N THR A 327 -9.72 5.72 6.38
CA THR A 327 -10.64 4.72 6.95
C THR A 327 -11.12 3.70 5.90
N SER A 328 -10.67 3.85 4.67
CA SER A 328 -11.02 3.01 3.51
C SER A 328 -10.08 1.82 3.37
N THR A 329 -10.57 0.72 2.81
CA THR A 329 -9.73 -0.37 2.31
C THR A 329 -9.17 -0.02 0.93
N LEU A 330 -8.12 -0.70 0.47
CA LEU A 330 -7.55 -0.42 -0.85
C LEU A 330 -8.54 -0.73 -2.00
N LEU A 331 -9.46 -1.66 -1.81
CA LEU A 331 -10.54 -1.90 -2.77
C LEU A 331 -11.51 -0.70 -2.84
N ASP A 332 -11.82 -0.06 -1.71
CA ASP A 332 -12.64 1.15 -1.70
C ASP A 332 -11.93 2.29 -2.45
N VAL A 333 -10.61 2.44 -2.28
CA VAL A 333 -9.79 3.41 -3.04
C VAL A 333 -9.86 3.12 -4.55
N VAL A 334 -9.76 1.85 -4.97
CA VAL A 334 -9.93 1.46 -6.38
C VAL A 334 -11.32 1.84 -6.89
N ARG A 335 -12.38 1.57 -6.12
CA ARG A 335 -13.77 1.93 -6.48
C ARG A 335 -13.96 3.44 -6.61
N CYS A 336 -13.39 4.22 -5.68
CA CYS A 336 -13.40 5.69 -5.77
C CYS A 336 -12.68 6.19 -7.04
N CYS A 337 -11.55 5.60 -7.42
CA CYS A 337 -10.88 5.92 -8.68
C CYS A 337 -11.78 5.66 -9.89
N VAL A 338 -12.45 4.50 -9.93
CA VAL A 338 -13.36 4.16 -11.04
C VAL A 338 -14.54 5.12 -11.08
N ALA A 339 -15.12 5.48 -9.93
CA ALA A 339 -16.19 6.48 -9.83
C ALA A 339 -15.74 7.87 -10.28
N ALA A 340 -14.45 8.22 -10.09
CA ALA A 340 -13.83 9.44 -10.60
C ALA A 340 -13.55 9.41 -12.11
N GLY A 341 -13.87 8.32 -12.82
CA GLY A 341 -13.68 8.16 -14.26
C GLY A 341 -12.31 7.61 -14.67
N VAL A 342 -11.54 7.04 -13.73
CA VAL A 342 -10.34 6.28 -14.06
C VAL A 342 -10.75 4.90 -14.57
N PRO A 343 -10.22 4.42 -15.72
CA PRO A 343 -10.47 3.06 -16.19
C PRO A 343 -10.12 2.01 -15.13
N LEU A 344 -10.97 0.98 -14.95
CA LEU A 344 -10.74 -0.08 -13.96
C LEU A 344 -9.35 -0.70 -14.07
N ARG A 345 -8.88 -0.96 -15.30
CA ARG A 345 -7.54 -1.50 -15.55
C ARG A 345 -6.43 -0.60 -14.98
N ASP A 346 -6.58 0.71 -15.13
CA ASP A 346 -5.59 1.68 -14.67
C ASP A 346 -5.58 1.77 -13.14
N ALA A 347 -6.77 1.79 -12.51
CA ALA A 347 -6.89 1.76 -11.05
C ALA A 347 -6.31 0.45 -10.48
N VAL A 348 -6.64 -0.71 -11.07
CA VAL A 348 -6.06 -2.02 -10.68
C VAL A 348 -4.54 -2.04 -10.86
N THR A 349 -4.03 -1.50 -11.97
CA THR A 349 -2.58 -1.41 -12.21
C THR A 349 -1.88 -0.63 -11.09
N SER A 350 -2.46 0.52 -10.71
CA SER A 350 -1.92 1.39 -9.66
C SER A 350 -2.10 0.83 -8.24
N ALA A 351 -3.05 -0.09 -8.03
CA ALA A 351 -3.29 -0.75 -6.74
C ALA A 351 -2.62 -2.14 -6.64
N SER A 352 -1.93 -2.62 -7.68
CA SER A 352 -1.34 -3.96 -7.67
C SER A 352 0.06 -4.00 -8.29
N ALA A 353 0.18 -3.89 -9.61
CA ALA A 353 1.46 -4.07 -10.33
C ALA A 353 2.49 -2.98 -9.99
N VAL A 354 2.07 -1.72 -9.85
CA VAL A 354 2.99 -0.62 -9.56
C VAL A 354 3.56 -0.73 -8.14
N PRO A 355 2.75 -0.86 -7.07
CA PRO A 355 3.31 -1.04 -5.73
C PRO A 355 4.08 -2.35 -5.59
N ALA A 356 3.70 -3.44 -6.25
CA ALA A 356 4.52 -4.66 -6.29
C ALA A 356 5.89 -4.41 -6.94
N SER A 357 5.94 -3.59 -7.99
CA SER A 357 7.20 -3.20 -8.63
C SER A 357 8.08 -2.36 -7.71
N LEU A 358 7.50 -1.45 -6.93
CA LEU A 358 8.23 -0.68 -5.92
C LEU A 358 8.93 -1.61 -4.93
N LEU A 359 8.22 -2.61 -4.45
CA LEU A 359 8.73 -3.58 -3.48
C LEU A 359 9.71 -4.60 -4.08
N GLY A 360 9.90 -4.60 -5.41
CA GLY A 360 10.72 -5.63 -6.10
C GLY A 360 10.01 -6.98 -6.20
N LEU A 361 8.69 -7.03 -6.05
CA LEU A 361 7.87 -8.25 -6.04
C LEU A 361 7.19 -8.54 -7.37
N SER A 362 7.55 -7.86 -8.48
CA SER A 362 6.90 -8.02 -9.80
C SER A 362 6.90 -9.44 -10.38
N ALA A 363 7.77 -10.32 -9.87
CA ALA A 363 7.77 -11.74 -10.25
C ALA A 363 6.87 -12.59 -9.36
N GLN A 364 6.33 -12.05 -8.27
CA GLN A 364 5.60 -12.80 -7.24
C GLN A 364 4.16 -12.31 -7.04
N ALA A 365 3.92 -11.00 -7.09
CA ALA A 365 2.64 -10.37 -6.76
C ALA A 365 2.31 -9.22 -7.74
N GLY A 366 1.05 -8.76 -7.72
CA GLY A 366 0.57 -7.59 -8.45
C GLY A 366 0.11 -7.87 -9.89
N ASP A 367 0.16 -9.11 -10.36
CA ASP A 367 -0.38 -9.53 -11.66
C ASP A 367 -0.84 -11.01 -11.56
N LEU A 368 -1.54 -11.51 -12.59
CA LEU A 368 -1.96 -12.91 -12.72
C LEU A 368 -1.22 -13.53 -13.89
N ARG A 369 -0.02 -14.03 -13.62
CA ARG A 369 0.81 -14.74 -14.63
C ARG A 369 1.29 -16.07 -14.06
N ALA A 370 1.46 -17.06 -14.92
CA ALA A 370 1.99 -18.36 -14.51
C ALA A 370 3.32 -18.23 -13.73
N GLY A 371 3.40 -18.90 -12.59
CA GLY A 371 4.52 -18.86 -11.65
C GLY A 371 4.43 -17.78 -10.56
N MET A 372 3.48 -16.83 -10.65
CA MET A 372 3.21 -15.86 -9.58
C MET A 372 2.35 -16.47 -8.49
N GLN A 373 2.35 -15.85 -7.30
CA GLN A 373 1.43 -16.23 -6.22
C GLN A 373 -0.02 -16.15 -6.71
N ALA A 374 -0.82 -17.13 -6.34
CA ALA A 374 -2.23 -17.18 -6.67
C ALA A 374 -3.04 -16.28 -5.73
N ASP A 375 -2.80 -14.99 -5.83
CA ASP A 375 -3.49 -13.93 -5.12
C ASP A 375 -4.55 -13.34 -6.05
N VAL A 376 -5.82 -13.68 -5.81
CA VAL A 376 -6.93 -13.31 -6.69
C VAL A 376 -8.04 -12.67 -5.87
N VAL A 377 -8.48 -11.49 -6.31
CA VAL A 377 -9.67 -10.83 -5.79
C VAL A 377 -10.80 -11.00 -6.81
N VAL A 378 -11.92 -11.52 -6.38
CA VAL A 378 -13.13 -11.68 -7.18
C VAL A 378 -14.10 -10.59 -6.81
N LEU A 379 -14.50 -9.82 -7.80
CA LEU A 379 -15.48 -8.74 -7.68
C LEU A 379 -16.75 -9.09 -8.45
N ASP A 380 -17.87 -8.59 -7.99
CA ASP A 380 -19.13 -8.64 -8.75
C ASP A 380 -19.26 -7.50 -9.78
N GLY A 381 -20.45 -7.34 -10.36
CA GLY A 381 -20.72 -6.32 -11.39
C GLY A 381 -20.65 -4.87 -10.88
N ASP A 382 -20.82 -4.65 -9.60
CA ASP A 382 -20.76 -3.35 -8.93
C ASP A 382 -19.38 -3.09 -8.29
N LEU A 383 -18.42 -3.97 -8.57
CA LEU A 383 -17.08 -4.01 -7.99
C LEU A 383 -17.08 -4.24 -6.48
N ASP A 384 -18.12 -4.88 -5.94
CA ASP A 384 -18.14 -5.32 -4.56
C ASP A 384 -17.36 -6.63 -4.40
N LEU A 385 -16.76 -6.80 -3.23
CA LEU A 385 -15.92 -7.94 -2.92
C LEU A 385 -16.75 -9.23 -2.79
N ALA A 386 -16.57 -10.17 -3.71
CA ALA A 386 -17.22 -11.48 -3.66
C ALA A 386 -16.34 -12.52 -2.95
N ALA A 387 -15.03 -12.54 -3.20
CA ALA A 387 -14.11 -13.48 -2.57
C ALA A 387 -12.65 -13.04 -2.73
N VAL A 388 -11.79 -13.55 -1.85
CA VAL A 388 -10.34 -13.37 -1.92
C VAL A 388 -9.66 -14.73 -1.81
N TRP A 389 -8.66 -14.94 -2.66
CA TRP A 389 -7.69 -16.01 -2.51
C TRP A 389 -6.31 -15.40 -2.32
N ARG A 390 -5.58 -15.93 -1.37
CA ARG A 390 -4.20 -15.57 -1.09
C ARG A 390 -3.35 -16.82 -1.14
N ARG A 391 -2.38 -16.84 -2.03
CA ARG A 391 -1.54 -18.03 -2.30
C ARG A 391 -2.37 -19.30 -2.58
N GLY A 392 -3.48 -19.14 -3.34
CA GLY A 392 -4.38 -20.23 -3.70
C GLY A 392 -5.35 -20.67 -2.60
N GLU A 393 -5.28 -20.12 -1.40
CA GLU A 393 -6.19 -20.42 -0.29
C GLU A 393 -7.25 -19.32 -0.16
N ARG A 394 -8.50 -19.73 0.07
CA ARG A 394 -9.58 -18.77 0.29
C ARG A 394 -9.42 -18.07 1.63
N VAL A 395 -9.43 -16.75 1.61
CA VAL A 395 -9.33 -15.93 2.82
C VAL A 395 -10.73 -15.70 3.39
N SER A 396 -10.89 -16.00 4.69
CA SER A 396 -12.10 -15.71 5.46
C SER A 396 -11.93 -14.43 6.28
N ALA A 397 -12.99 -13.66 6.47
CA ALA A 397 -12.95 -12.51 7.36
C ALA A 397 -12.66 -12.96 8.81
N PRO A 398 -11.83 -12.20 9.58
CA PRO A 398 -11.65 -12.46 11.00
C PRO A 398 -13.03 -12.39 11.71
N GLY A 399 -13.38 -13.42 12.48
CA GLY A 399 -14.68 -13.53 13.15
C GLY A 399 -15.72 -14.45 12.49
N ALA A 400 -15.52 -14.90 11.25
CA ALA A 400 -16.29 -16.00 10.66
C ALA A 400 -15.71 -17.36 11.14
N ALA A 401 -15.77 -17.62 12.45
CA ALA A 401 -15.46 -18.95 12.96
C ALA A 401 -16.47 -19.93 12.38
N SER A 402 -15.95 -20.96 11.73
CA SER A 402 -16.60 -22.12 11.14
C SER A 402 -18.02 -22.43 11.70
N ALA A 403 -19.06 -22.06 10.97
CA ALA A 403 -20.41 -22.62 11.13
C ALA A 403 -20.51 -24.04 10.58
N SER A 404 -19.39 -24.76 10.41
CA SER A 404 -19.34 -26.13 9.86
C SER A 404 -19.04 -27.20 10.92
N GLY A 405 -19.27 -26.93 12.22
CA GLY A 405 -18.98 -27.83 13.32
C GLY A 405 -20.12 -28.21 14.25
N LEU A 406 -21.40 -27.93 13.89
CA LEU A 406 -22.56 -28.26 14.74
C LEU A 406 -23.71 -28.93 14.00
N GLU A 407 -23.44 -29.88 13.12
CA GLU A 407 -24.46 -30.82 12.61
C GLU A 407 -23.83 -32.22 12.56
N GLN A 408 -23.61 -32.84 13.70
CA GLN A 408 -23.53 -34.30 13.86
C GLN A 408 -23.28 -34.66 15.34
N GLU A 409 -24.26 -34.36 16.23
CA GLU A 409 -24.47 -35.14 17.46
C GLU A 409 -25.89 -34.88 17.92
N GLY A 410 -26.79 -35.76 17.49
CA GLY A 410 -28.20 -35.74 17.95
C GLY A 410 -29.07 -36.71 17.21
N LEU A 411 -28.73 -38.01 17.29
CA LEU A 411 -29.71 -39.13 17.09
C LEU A 411 -29.01 -40.43 17.53
N SER A 412 -29.18 -40.73 18.79
CA SER A 412 -29.35 -42.13 19.28
C SER A 412 -29.96 -42.11 20.67
#